data_e879e42ef214f2013594387470da6f00
#
_entry.id   e879e42ef214f2013594387470da6f00
#
_cell.length_a   1.000
_cell.length_b   1.000
_cell.length_c   1.000
_cell.angle_alpha   90.00
_cell.angle_beta   90.00
_cell.angle_gamma   90.00
#
_symmetry.space_group_name_H-M   'P 1'
#
loop_
_entity.id
_entity.type
_entity.pdbx_description
1 polymer ?
#
loop_
_entity_poly.entity_id
_entity_poly.type
_entity_poly.pdbx_seq_one_letter_code
_entity_poly.pdbx_strand_id
1 'polypeptide(L)'
;MIKLIKSTFLNEPRVKKKLVEFILKTEILSMGKECQEFENRFANYQERKYAVLVNSGSSANLALIQALVNLGRLKKGDLIGFSALTWATNTMPLLQNGLNPIPIDVEVDTLNM
;
A
#
# COMPACT_ATOMS: atom_id res chain seq x y z
N MET A 1 -1.79 -6.22 28.71
CA MET A 1 -0.99 -6.47 27.49
C MET A 1 -1.74 -5.96 26.28
N ILE A 2 -1.14 -5.12 25.46
CA ILE A 2 -1.72 -4.64 24.20
C ILE A 2 -1.48 -5.74 23.15
N LYS A 3 -2.55 -6.27 22.56
CA LYS A 3 -2.43 -7.28 21.50
C LYS A 3 -2.02 -6.60 20.20
N LEU A 4 -1.03 -7.13 19.49
CA LEU A 4 -0.61 -6.67 18.17
C LEU A 4 -1.68 -6.89 17.10
N ILE A 5 -2.41 -8.00 17.22
CA ILE A 5 -3.49 -8.36 16.29
C ILE A 5 -4.79 -8.44 17.09
N LYS A 6 -5.77 -7.68 16.61
CA LYS A 6 -7.16 -7.73 17.09
C LYS A 6 -8.04 -8.40 16.02
N SER A 7 -9.34 -8.18 16.05
CA SER A 7 -10.22 -8.59 14.96
C SER A 7 -9.80 -7.91 13.65
N THR A 8 -9.80 -8.68 12.56
CA THR A 8 -9.50 -8.19 11.20
C THR A 8 -10.54 -7.20 10.71
N PHE A 9 -11.78 -7.33 11.19
CA PHE A 9 -12.91 -6.52 10.72
C PHE A 9 -13.58 -5.77 11.87
N LEU A 10 -13.97 -4.52 11.62
CA LEU A 10 -14.94 -3.82 12.44
C LEU A 10 -16.29 -4.51 12.27
N ASN A 11 -16.98 -4.84 13.39
CA ASN A 11 -18.23 -5.60 13.36
C ASN A 11 -18.10 -6.92 12.55
N GLU A 12 -17.19 -7.75 12.98
CA GLU A 12 -16.75 -8.96 12.29
C GLU A 12 -17.91 -9.90 11.86
N PRO A 13 -18.94 -10.20 12.68
CA PRO A 13 -20.03 -11.08 12.26
C PRO A 13 -20.78 -10.54 11.03
N ARG A 14 -21.06 -9.24 11.00
CA ARG A 14 -21.75 -8.59 9.88
C ARG A 14 -20.90 -8.60 8.61
N VAL A 15 -19.61 -8.31 8.74
CA VAL A 15 -18.69 -8.28 7.60
C VAL A 15 -18.50 -9.68 7.02
N LYS A 16 -18.31 -10.69 7.87
CA LYS A 16 -18.19 -12.08 7.43
C LYS A 16 -19.45 -12.57 6.71
N LYS A 17 -20.64 -12.24 7.23
CA LYS A 17 -21.91 -12.58 6.57
C LYS A 17 -21.97 -11.98 5.16
N LYS A 18 -21.67 -10.70 5.01
CA LYS A 18 -21.64 -10.02 3.70
C LYS A 18 -20.62 -10.63 2.74
N LEU A 19 -19.45 -11.02 3.26
CA LEU A 19 -18.41 -11.67 2.46
C LEU A 19 -18.90 -13.04 1.94
N VAL A 20 -19.55 -13.84 2.77
CA VAL A 20 -20.15 -15.10 2.35
C VAL A 20 -21.21 -14.88 1.27
N GLU A 21 -22.11 -13.90 1.47
CA GLU A 21 -23.14 -13.55 0.47
C GLU A 21 -22.52 -13.11 -0.86
N PHE A 22 -21.43 -12.34 -0.82
CA PHE A 22 -20.67 -11.93 -1.99
C PHE A 22 -20.07 -13.13 -2.72
N ILE A 23 -19.37 -14.02 -2.01
CA ILE A 23 -18.73 -15.20 -2.59
C ILE A 23 -19.76 -16.11 -3.30
N LEU A 24 -20.95 -16.27 -2.69
CA LEU A 24 -22.01 -17.10 -3.26
C LEU A 24 -22.69 -16.48 -4.49
N LYS A 25 -22.64 -15.16 -4.64
CA LYS A 25 -23.33 -14.43 -5.73
C LYS A 25 -22.43 -14.08 -6.91
N THR A 26 -21.13 -13.94 -6.67
CA THR A 26 -20.22 -13.46 -7.69
C THR A 26 -19.64 -14.59 -8.52
N GLU A 27 -19.51 -14.36 -9.82
CA GLU A 27 -18.82 -15.27 -10.74
C GLU A 27 -17.32 -15.03 -10.77
N ILE A 28 -16.87 -13.79 -10.40
CA ILE A 28 -15.46 -13.38 -10.48
C ILE A 28 -14.99 -12.92 -9.10
N LEU A 29 -14.05 -13.67 -8.52
CA LEU A 29 -13.43 -13.38 -7.22
C LEU A 29 -12.09 -12.62 -7.34
N SER A 30 -11.73 -12.19 -8.54
CA SER A 30 -10.53 -11.38 -8.79
C SER A 30 -10.86 -9.90 -8.97
N MET A 31 -9.96 -9.11 -9.56
CA MET A 31 -10.07 -7.65 -9.77
C MET A 31 -11.31 -7.28 -10.61
N GLY A 32 -12.48 -7.31 -10.00
CA GLY A 32 -13.77 -7.05 -10.62
C GLY A 32 -14.40 -5.72 -10.23
N LYS A 33 -15.73 -5.66 -10.35
CA LYS A 33 -16.54 -4.45 -10.10
C LYS A 33 -16.33 -3.86 -8.70
N GLU A 34 -16.19 -4.68 -7.68
CA GLU A 34 -16.01 -4.22 -6.31
C GLU A 34 -14.65 -3.52 -6.12
N CYS A 35 -13.61 -3.97 -6.84
CA CYS A 35 -12.31 -3.31 -6.83
C CYS A 35 -12.38 -1.94 -7.50
N GLN A 36 -13.05 -1.82 -8.64
CA GLN A 36 -13.26 -0.53 -9.33
C GLN A 36 -14.06 0.45 -8.46
N GLU A 37 -15.10 -0.03 -7.79
CA GLU A 37 -15.90 0.77 -6.87
C GLU A 37 -15.05 1.27 -5.70
N PHE A 38 -14.20 0.40 -5.12
CA PHE A 38 -13.25 0.79 -4.08
C PHE A 38 -12.29 1.86 -4.57
N GLU A 39 -11.66 1.68 -5.74
CA GLU A 39 -10.72 2.64 -6.33
C GLU A 39 -11.37 4.01 -6.52
N ASN A 40 -12.58 4.05 -7.06
CA ASN A 40 -13.33 5.30 -7.27
C ASN A 40 -13.64 6.01 -5.95
N ARG A 41 -14.15 5.28 -4.95
CA ARG A 41 -14.46 5.85 -3.64
C ARG A 41 -13.22 6.31 -2.90
N PHE A 42 -12.15 5.55 -2.97
CA PHE A 42 -10.89 5.90 -2.31
C PHE A 42 -10.23 7.10 -2.98
N ALA A 43 -10.24 7.18 -4.32
CA ALA A 43 -9.77 8.34 -5.05
C ALA A 43 -10.53 9.61 -4.63
N ASN A 44 -11.87 9.55 -4.59
CA ASN A 44 -12.70 10.67 -4.14
C ASN A 44 -12.42 11.06 -2.69
N TYR A 45 -12.29 10.09 -1.78
CA TYR A 45 -11.97 10.34 -0.38
C TYR A 45 -10.61 11.04 -0.20
N GLN A 46 -9.62 10.68 -1.03
CA GLN A 46 -8.28 11.28 -1.03
C GLN A 46 -8.19 12.55 -1.90
N GLU A 47 -9.30 13.03 -2.47
CA GLU A 47 -9.32 14.16 -3.41
C GLU A 47 -8.31 13.99 -4.57
N ARG A 48 -8.25 12.77 -5.10
CA ARG A 48 -7.38 12.39 -6.22
C ARG A 48 -8.21 11.92 -7.40
N LYS A 49 -7.65 12.07 -8.60
CA LYS A 49 -8.32 11.66 -9.83
C LYS A 49 -8.42 10.14 -9.95
N TYR A 50 -7.41 9.44 -9.48
CA TYR A 50 -7.30 8.00 -9.59
C TYR A 50 -6.78 7.37 -8.30
N ALA A 51 -7.17 6.14 -8.06
CA ALA A 51 -6.56 5.21 -7.12
C ALA A 51 -6.35 3.88 -7.82
N VAL A 52 -5.34 3.13 -7.42
CA VAL A 52 -5.05 1.80 -7.96
C VAL A 52 -4.97 0.84 -6.78
N LEU A 53 -5.84 -0.16 -6.79
CA LEU A 53 -5.84 -1.23 -5.80
C LEU A 53 -4.80 -2.29 -6.18
N VAL A 54 -4.00 -2.66 -5.21
CA VAL A 54 -3.02 -3.75 -5.33
C VAL A 54 -3.19 -4.74 -4.18
N ASN A 55 -2.59 -5.91 -4.30
CA ASN A 55 -2.74 -7.00 -3.31
C ASN A 55 -2.05 -6.75 -1.97
N SER A 56 -1.15 -5.79 -1.89
CA SER A 56 -0.41 -5.48 -0.66
C SER A 56 0.26 -4.10 -0.71
N GLY A 57 0.62 -3.55 0.46
CA GLY A 57 1.44 -2.34 0.55
C GLY A 57 2.82 -2.51 -0.11
N SER A 58 3.40 -3.71 -0.06
CA SER A 58 4.67 -4.01 -0.75
C SER A 58 4.56 -3.82 -2.25
N SER A 59 3.48 -4.34 -2.85
CA SER A 59 3.20 -4.14 -4.28
C SER A 59 2.90 -2.69 -4.62
N ALA A 60 2.21 -1.96 -3.72
CA ALA A 60 1.96 -0.53 -3.89
C ALA A 60 3.28 0.26 -3.94
N ASN A 61 4.19 0.02 -3.01
CA ASN A 61 5.49 0.67 -2.97
C ASN A 61 6.32 0.36 -4.21
N LEU A 62 6.36 -0.90 -4.63
CA LEU A 62 7.08 -1.30 -5.84
C LEU A 62 6.50 -0.62 -7.09
N ALA A 63 5.18 -0.63 -7.25
CA ALA A 63 4.50 0.00 -8.37
C ALA A 63 4.73 1.52 -8.41
N LEU A 64 4.70 2.19 -7.23
CA LEU A 64 4.98 3.62 -7.12
C LEU A 64 6.39 3.97 -7.58
N ILE A 65 7.41 3.27 -7.07
CA ILE A 65 8.81 3.53 -7.43
C ILE A 65 9.03 3.24 -8.92
N GLN A 66 8.52 2.11 -9.42
CA GLN A 66 8.62 1.77 -10.84
C GLN A 66 7.94 2.82 -11.74
N ALA A 67 6.79 3.34 -11.33
CA ALA A 67 6.11 4.41 -12.08
C ALA A 67 6.95 5.70 -12.14
N LEU A 68 7.61 6.08 -11.05
CA LEU A 68 8.50 7.25 -11.02
C LEU A 68 9.72 7.07 -11.94
N VAL A 69 10.30 5.85 -11.98
CA VAL A 69 11.37 5.49 -12.92
C VAL A 69 10.87 5.58 -14.37
N ASN A 70 9.71 4.99 -14.67
CA ASN A 70 9.12 5.01 -16.01
C ASN A 70 8.80 6.43 -16.50
N LEU A 71 8.42 7.33 -15.58
CA LEU A 71 8.19 8.75 -15.87
C LEU A 71 9.49 9.57 -16.00
N GLY A 72 10.66 8.95 -15.84
CA GLY A 72 11.96 9.63 -15.87
C GLY A 72 12.20 10.57 -14.68
N ARG A 73 11.39 10.46 -13.60
CA ARG A 73 11.56 11.26 -12.37
C ARG A 73 12.64 10.70 -11.45
N LEU A 74 12.90 9.41 -11.56
CA LEU A 74 13.99 8.72 -10.87
C LEU A 74 14.83 7.98 -11.90
N LYS A 75 16.14 7.90 -11.64
CA LYS A 75 17.12 7.21 -12.49
C LYS A 75 17.93 6.25 -11.63
N LYS A 76 18.42 5.18 -12.25
CA LYS A 76 19.34 4.23 -11.60
C LYS A 76 20.51 4.98 -10.96
N GLY A 77 20.79 4.69 -9.69
CA GLY A 77 21.83 5.33 -8.90
C GLY A 77 21.39 6.56 -8.11
N ASP A 78 20.19 7.08 -8.32
CA ASP A 78 19.67 8.20 -7.52
C ASP A 78 19.61 7.84 -6.04
N LEU A 79 19.90 8.82 -5.19
CA LEU A 79 19.86 8.71 -3.73
C LEU A 79 18.45 8.96 -3.23
N ILE A 80 17.87 8.02 -2.49
CA ILE A 80 16.51 8.15 -1.94
C ILE A 80 16.56 7.98 -0.44
N GLY A 81 16.18 9.03 0.27
CA GLY A 81 16.03 8.99 1.73
C GLY A 81 14.83 8.14 2.14
N PHE A 82 15.00 7.37 3.21
CA PHE A 82 13.91 6.62 3.85
C PHE A 82 14.09 6.63 5.37
N SER A 83 12.99 6.52 6.12
CA SER A 83 13.05 6.47 7.58
C SER A 83 13.85 5.26 8.05
N ALA A 84 14.82 5.46 8.94
CA ALA A 84 15.58 4.35 9.55
C ALA A 84 14.66 3.41 10.37
N LEU A 85 13.55 3.95 10.90
CA LEU A 85 12.52 3.16 11.56
C LEU A 85 11.41 2.84 10.56
N THR A 86 11.58 1.74 9.83
CA THR A 86 10.61 1.33 8.82
C THR A 86 10.61 -0.17 8.58
N TRP A 87 9.62 -0.64 7.87
CA TRP A 87 9.54 -2.02 7.41
C TRP A 87 10.37 -2.22 6.14
N ALA A 88 10.99 -3.37 5.98
CA ALA A 88 11.87 -3.67 4.83
C ALA A 88 11.20 -3.42 3.47
N THR A 89 9.87 -3.59 3.37
CA THR A 89 9.12 -3.36 2.13
C THR A 89 9.09 -1.91 1.67
N ASN A 90 9.53 -0.95 2.47
CA ASN A 90 9.68 0.44 2.07
C ASN A 90 11.04 0.69 1.40
N THR A 91 12.05 -0.10 1.74
CA THR A 91 13.42 0.03 1.19
C THR A 91 13.67 -0.88 0.00
N MET A 92 13.14 -2.11 0.04
CA MET A 92 13.38 -3.11 -1.01
C MET A 92 13.02 -2.64 -2.43
N PRO A 93 11.91 -1.94 -2.68
CA PRO A 93 11.58 -1.43 -4.01
C PRO A 93 12.60 -0.45 -4.57
N LEU A 94 13.29 0.30 -3.71
CA LEU A 94 14.37 1.21 -4.13
C LEU A 94 15.54 0.40 -4.70
N LEU A 95 15.99 -0.61 -3.97
CA LEU A 95 17.08 -1.50 -4.41
C LEU A 95 16.69 -2.26 -5.69
N GLN A 96 15.48 -2.78 -5.77
CA GLN A 96 14.96 -3.51 -6.93
C GLN A 96 14.97 -2.66 -8.21
N ASN A 97 14.75 -1.34 -8.07
CA ASN A 97 14.80 -0.39 -9.18
C ASN A 97 16.18 0.23 -9.39
N GLY A 98 17.23 -0.27 -8.72
CA GLY A 98 18.60 0.19 -8.89
C GLY A 98 18.88 1.57 -8.31
N LEU A 99 18.05 2.02 -7.35
CA LEU A 99 18.26 3.24 -6.58
C LEU A 99 19.14 2.97 -5.36
N ASN A 100 19.72 4.01 -4.79
CA ASN A 100 20.57 3.95 -3.60
C ASN A 100 19.81 4.47 -2.39
N PRO A 101 19.23 3.60 -1.54
CA PRO A 101 18.52 4.02 -0.35
C PRO A 101 19.48 4.55 0.72
N ILE A 102 19.14 5.69 1.33
CA ILE A 102 19.88 6.29 2.44
C ILE A 102 18.97 6.32 3.67
N PRO A 103 19.33 5.66 4.77
CA PRO A 103 18.56 5.75 5.99
C PRO A 103 18.70 7.16 6.59
N ILE A 104 17.58 7.75 6.95
CA ILE A 104 17.49 9.02 7.67
C ILE A 104 17.01 8.71 9.08
N ASP A 105 17.73 9.22 10.06
CA ASP A 105 17.39 9.02 11.47
C ASP A 105 16.02 9.62 11.82
N VAL A 106 15.47 9.20 12.93
CA VAL A 106 14.15 9.63 13.40
C VAL A 106 14.26 10.32 14.76
N GLU A 107 13.42 11.31 14.97
CA GLU A 107 13.25 11.91 16.29
C GLU A 107 12.62 10.91 17.25
N VAL A 108 13.17 10.78 18.46
CA VAL A 108 12.73 9.82 19.47
C VAL A 108 11.28 10.04 19.90
N ASP A 109 10.86 11.29 20.01
CA ASP A 109 9.54 11.66 20.52
C ASP A 109 8.42 11.49 19.47
N THR A 110 8.71 11.73 18.21
CA THR A 110 7.72 11.72 17.12
C THR A 110 7.83 10.48 16.23
N LEU A 111 8.96 9.80 16.24
CA LEU A 111 9.34 8.70 15.35
C LEU A 111 9.30 9.09 13.87
N ASN A 112 9.34 10.38 13.55
CA ASN A 112 9.42 10.92 12.18
C ASN A 112 10.85 11.31 11.83
N MET A 113 11.19 11.26 10.52
CA MET A 113 12.45 11.84 9.99
C MET A 113 12.31 13.35 9.82
#